data_d46eb2fbab98ac8c6b96154d7d914ff1
#
_entry.id   d46eb2fbab98ac8c6b96154d7d914ff1
#
_cell.length_a   1.000
_cell.length_b   1.000
_cell.length_c   1.000
_cell.angle_alpha   90.00
_cell.angle_beta   90.00
_cell.angle_gamma   90.00
#
_symmetry.space_group_name_H-M   'P 1'
#
loop_
_entity.id
_entity.type
_entity.pdbx_description
1 polymer ?
#
loop_
_entity_poly.entity_id
_entity_poly.type
_entity_poly.pdbx_seq_one_letter_code
_entity_poly.pdbx_strand_id
1 'polypeptide(L)'
;EYVDLLLLHRPDALMEPEEVAEAFDTLKTQGKVRAFGVSNHNPMQIELLNQATKGAVEVNQIQFSVAHCPTIDAGLNVNIQNDAGCNRDGSVLEYCRLKNITVQAWSPFQYGMFEGIFIGSEKYPKLNEVLNRLAEKYNTTPNGIAVAWILRHPAGIQTIVGTMNEKRLSDVAKAADIVLTREEW
;
A
#
# COMPACT_ATOMS: atom_id res chain seq x y z
N GLU A 1 -10.46 -10.46 24.03
CA GLU A 1 -9.48 -9.80 23.11
C GLU A 1 -9.97 -9.94 21.67
N TYR A 2 -9.73 -8.93 20.85
CA TYR A 2 -10.08 -8.90 19.43
C TYR A 2 -9.00 -8.17 18.62
N VAL A 3 -9.03 -8.34 17.32
CA VAL A 3 -8.27 -7.51 16.35
C VAL A 3 -9.24 -6.74 15.46
N ASP A 4 -8.86 -5.54 15.09
CA ASP A 4 -9.69 -4.69 14.22
C ASP A 4 -9.68 -5.19 12.79
N LEU A 5 -8.53 -5.65 12.30
CA LEU A 5 -8.34 -6.08 10.92
C LEU A 5 -7.48 -7.36 10.86
N LEU A 6 -7.98 -8.39 10.18
CA LEU A 6 -7.25 -9.60 9.84
C LEU A 6 -7.02 -9.66 8.33
N LEU A 7 -5.76 -9.85 7.92
CA LEU A 7 -5.37 -9.94 6.51
C LEU A 7 -4.91 -11.36 6.17
N LEU A 8 -5.38 -11.90 5.03
CA LEU A 8 -4.70 -13.01 4.39
C LEU A 8 -3.38 -12.51 3.81
N HIS A 9 -2.25 -13.04 4.30
CA HIS A 9 -0.92 -12.45 4.09
C HIS A 9 -0.43 -12.54 2.63
N ARG A 10 -0.76 -13.61 1.93
CA ARG A 10 -0.39 -13.87 0.53
C ARG A 10 -1.47 -14.68 -0.17
N PRO A 11 -1.59 -14.57 -1.51
CA PRO A 11 -2.39 -15.52 -2.27
C PRO A 11 -1.89 -16.94 -2.09
N ASP A 12 -2.83 -17.88 -1.94
CA ASP A 12 -2.57 -19.31 -1.95
C ASP A 12 -3.23 -19.92 -3.20
N ALA A 13 -2.45 -20.69 -3.96
CA ALA A 13 -2.94 -21.34 -5.17
C ALA A 13 -3.97 -22.44 -4.90
N LEU A 14 -4.02 -22.97 -3.69
CA LEU A 14 -4.93 -24.04 -3.25
C LEU A 14 -6.06 -23.50 -2.35
N MET A 15 -6.22 -22.18 -2.26
CA MET A 15 -7.26 -21.58 -1.44
C MET A 15 -8.65 -21.92 -1.97
N GLU A 16 -9.50 -22.45 -1.09
CA GLU A 16 -10.92 -22.65 -1.32
C GLU A 16 -11.68 -21.45 -0.70
N PRO A 17 -12.32 -20.59 -1.52
CA PRO A 17 -12.97 -19.37 -1.05
C PRO A 17 -14.06 -19.60 -0.01
N GLU A 18 -14.76 -20.72 -0.09
CA GLU A 18 -15.83 -21.12 0.83
C GLU A 18 -15.30 -21.44 2.23
N GLU A 19 -14.12 -22.07 2.34
CA GLU A 19 -13.46 -22.31 3.62
C GLU A 19 -13.02 -21.00 4.30
N VAL A 20 -12.52 -20.06 3.49
CA VAL A 20 -12.19 -18.72 3.97
C VAL A 20 -13.43 -17.97 4.46
N ALA A 21 -14.54 -18.07 3.73
CA ALA A 21 -15.80 -17.45 4.11
C ALA A 21 -16.32 -18.00 5.45
N GLU A 22 -16.28 -19.30 5.65
CA GLU A 22 -16.66 -19.94 6.92
C GLU A 22 -15.79 -19.48 8.09
N ALA A 23 -14.46 -19.38 7.85
CA ALA A 23 -13.52 -18.89 8.86
C ALA A 23 -13.79 -17.41 9.22
N PHE A 24 -14.04 -16.55 8.23
CA PHE A 24 -14.36 -15.14 8.44
C PHE A 24 -15.67 -14.98 9.23
N ASP A 25 -16.73 -15.68 8.83
CA ASP A 25 -18.01 -15.65 9.52
C ASP A 25 -17.89 -16.13 10.99
N THR A 26 -17.12 -17.18 11.22
CA THR A 26 -16.84 -17.69 12.56
C THR A 26 -16.14 -16.65 13.43
N LEU A 27 -15.06 -16.04 12.94
CA LEU A 27 -14.27 -15.05 13.67
C LEU A 27 -15.07 -13.78 13.97
N LYS A 28 -15.90 -13.34 13.00
CA LYS A 28 -16.78 -12.19 13.14
C LYS A 28 -17.87 -12.44 14.16
N THR A 29 -18.54 -13.59 14.11
CA THR A 29 -19.59 -13.99 15.04
C THR A 29 -19.07 -14.12 16.46
N GLN A 30 -17.85 -14.61 16.65
CA GLN A 30 -17.17 -14.69 17.95
C GLN A 30 -16.69 -13.33 18.48
N GLY A 31 -16.84 -12.26 17.71
CA GLY A 31 -16.34 -10.93 18.05
C GLY A 31 -14.82 -10.81 18.13
N LYS A 32 -14.10 -11.74 17.48
CA LYS A 32 -12.62 -11.75 17.49
C LYS A 32 -12.00 -10.87 16.41
N VAL A 33 -12.70 -10.64 15.29
CA VAL A 33 -12.25 -9.81 14.18
C VAL A 33 -13.37 -8.90 13.73
N ARG A 34 -13.04 -7.63 13.49
CA ARG A 34 -14.02 -6.61 13.06
C ARG A 34 -14.11 -6.50 11.55
N ALA A 35 -12.95 -6.51 10.86
CA ALA A 35 -12.84 -6.36 9.41
C ALA A 35 -11.82 -7.34 8.83
N PHE A 36 -11.96 -7.63 7.55
CA PHE A 36 -11.09 -8.56 6.84
C PHE A 36 -10.48 -7.92 5.61
N GLY A 37 -9.34 -8.46 5.21
CA GLY A 37 -8.66 -8.01 4.01
C GLY A 37 -7.65 -9.03 3.52
N VAL A 38 -6.86 -8.59 2.57
CA VAL A 38 -5.82 -9.39 1.92
C VAL A 38 -4.52 -8.60 1.80
N SER A 39 -3.43 -9.26 1.44
CA SER A 39 -2.17 -8.60 1.11
C SER A 39 -1.63 -9.15 -0.22
N ASN A 40 -1.25 -8.24 -1.12
CA ASN A 40 -0.69 -8.55 -2.44
C ASN A 40 -1.58 -9.44 -3.34
N HIS A 41 -2.88 -9.26 -3.26
CA HIS A 41 -3.84 -9.93 -4.15
C HIS A 41 -4.13 -9.06 -5.38
N ASN A 42 -4.28 -9.71 -6.53
CA ASN A 42 -4.75 -9.06 -7.75
C ASN A 42 -6.30 -8.96 -7.77
N PRO A 43 -6.89 -8.18 -8.70
CA PRO A 43 -8.33 -7.98 -8.77
C PRO A 43 -9.15 -9.26 -8.84
N MET A 44 -8.75 -10.23 -9.64
CA MET A 44 -9.52 -11.46 -9.82
C MET A 44 -9.47 -12.37 -8.58
N GLN A 45 -8.36 -12.38 -7.84
CA GLN A 45 -8.25 -13.08 -6.57
C GLN A 45 -9.16 -12.45 -5.51
N ILE A 46 -9.27 -11.12 -5.49
CA ILE A 46 -10.20 -10.42 -4.59
C ILE A 46 -11.66 -10.69 -5.00
N GLU A 47 -11.99 -10.67 -6.29
CA GLU A 47 -13.36 -11.00 -6.75
C GLU A 47 -13.77 -12.42 -6.37
N LEU A 48 -12.85 -13.38 -6.55
CA LEU A 48 -13.10 -14.78 -6.17
C LEU A 48 -13.43 -14.91 -4.68
N LEU A 49 -12.64 -14.28 -3.82
CA LEU A 49 -12.92 -14.23 -2.36
C LEU A 49 -14.23 -13.50 -2.06
N ASN A 50 -14.47 -12.35 -2.67
CA ASN A 50 -15.64 -11.54 -2.42
C ASN A 50 -16.94 -12.23 -2.86
N GLN A 51 -16.88 -13.11 -3.85
CA GLN A 51 -18.03 -13.92 -4.24
C GLN A 51 -18.48 -14.86 -3.10
N ALA A 52 -17.55 -15.55 -2.44
CA ALA A 52 -17.85 -16.44 -1.33
C ALA A 52 -18.11 -15.66 -0.01
N THR A 53 -17.31 -14.66 0.29
CA THR A 53 -17.39 -13.87 1.53
C THR A 53 -18.44 -12.75 1.50
N LYS A 54 -19.21 -12.62 0.42
CA LYS A 54 -20.25 -11.57 0.23
C LYS A 54 -19.69 -10.15 0.35
N GLY A 55 -18.47 -9.94 -0.15
CA GLY A 55 -17.83 -8.62 -0.15
C GLY A 55 -17.12 -8.26 1.15
N ALA A 56 -16.67 -9.23 1.93
CA ALA A 56 -16.01 -8.96 3.21
C ALA A 56 -14.57 -8.43 3.09
N VAL A 57 -13.95 -8.44 1.91
CA VAL A 57 -12.60 -7.90 1.72
C VAL A 57 -12.64 -6.39 1.62
N GLU A 58 -12.23 -5.72 2.70
CA GLU A 58 -12.26 -4.25 2.84
C GLU A 58 -10.87 -3.61 2.61
N VAL A 59 -9.79 -4.38 2.69
CA VAL A 59 -8.40 -3.90 2.61
C VAL A 59 -7.58 -4.80 1.69
N ASN A 60 -6.73 -4.19 0.84
CA ASN A 60 -5.63 -4.86 0.16
C ASN A 60 -4.30 -4.16 0.49
N GLN A 61 -3.43 -4.84 1.20
CA GLN A 61 -2.11 -4.32 1.60
C GLN A 61 -1.05 -4.68 0.57
N ILE A 62 -0.47 -3.67 -0.10
CA ILE A 62 0.52 -3.84 -1.17
C ILE A 62 1.84 -3.15 -0.82
N GLN A 63 2.95 -3.59 -1.42
CA GLN A 63 4.19 -2.83 -1.37
C GLN A 63 4.03 -1.55 -2.21
N PHE A 64 4.27 -0.41 -1.60
CA PHE A 64 4.15 0.87 -2.27
C PHE A 64 5.05 1.93 -1.64
N SER A 65 5.90 2.53 -2.45
CA SER A 65 6.78 3.62 -2.04
C SER A 65 7.10 4.52 -3.24
N VAL A 66 7.71 5.67 -2.99
CA VAL A 66 8.16 6.58 -4.05
C VAL A 66 9.22 5.95 -4.98
N ALA A 67 9.93 4.93 -4.53
CA ALA A 67 10.92 4.18 -5.30
C ALA A 67 10.45 2.77 -5.72
N HIS A 68 9.21 2.39 -5.38
CA HIS A 68 8.60 1.11 -5.75
C HIS A 68 7.09 1.29 -5.92
N CYS A 69 6.66 1.61 -7.12
CA CYS A 69 5.26 1.86 -7.46
C CYS A 69 4.83 1.22 -8.81
N PRO A 70 5.08 -0.08 -9.01
CA PRO A 70 4.81 -0.76 -10.29
C PRO A 70 3.35 -0.69 -10.72
N THR A 71 2.42 -0.56 -9.78
CA THR A 71 0.99 -0.39 -10.05
C THR A 71 0.68 0.94 -10.75
N ILE A 72 1.42 2.01 -10.44
CA ILE A 72 1.33 3.29 -11.16
C ILE A 72 2.01 3.16 -12.53
N ASP A 73 3.23 2.60 -12.54
CA ASP A 73 4.03 2.49 -13.76
C ASP A 73 3.28 1.70 -14.85
N ALA A 74 2.68 0.57 -14.52
CA ALA A 74 1.88 -0.22 -15.43
C ALA A 74 0.69 0.58 -16.00
N GLY A 75 0.00 1.36 -15.16
CA GLY A 75 -1.14 2.19 -15.57
C GLY A 75 -0.77 3.35 -16.50
N LEU A 76 0.43 3.92 -16.34
CA LEU A 76 0.94 5.00 -17.20
C LEU A 76 1.49 4.51 -18.54
N ASN A 77 1.83 3.24 -18.66
CA ASN A 77 2.46 2.65 -19.84
C ASN A 77 1.51 1.71 -20.62
N VAL A 78 0.21 1.87 -20.48
CA VAL A 78 -0.78 1.08 -21.22
C VAL A 78 -0.57 1.26 -22.73
N ASN A 79 -0.54 0.13 -23.45
CA ASN A 79 -0.30 0.07 -24.89
C ASN A 79 1.07 0.63 -25.35
N ILE A 80 2.05 0.65 -24.47
CA ILE A 80 3.44 1.01 -24.78
C ILE A 80 4.31 -0.25 -24.73
N GLN A 81 5.15 -0.46 -25.73
CA GLN A 81 6.03 -1.63 -25.82
C GLN A 81 7.35 -1.37 -25.06
N ASN A 82 7.30 -1.48 -23.74
CA ASN A 82 8.48 -1.42 -22.85
C ASN A 82 8.25 -2.32 -21.63
N ASP A 83 9.27 -2.45 -20.77
CA ASP A 83 9.18 -3.30 -19.56
C ASP A 83 8.12 -2.80 -18.56
N ALA A 84 7.90 -1.49 -18.47
CA ALA A 84 6.88 -0.90 -17.60
C ALA A 84 5.45 -1.11 -18.15
N GLY A 85 5.29 -1.34 -19.46
CA GLY A 85 4.01 -1.67 -20.10
C GLY A 85 3.54 -3.11 -19.84
N CYS A 86 4.37 -3.96 -19.22
CA CYS A 86 3.95 -5.29 -18.79
C CYS A 86 3.02 -5.18 -17.58
N ASN A 87 1.73 -5.35 -17.80
CA ASN A 87 0.78 -5.40 -16.69
C ASN A 87 1.01 -6.67 -15.85
N ARG A 88 1.67 -6.47 -14.70
CA ARG A 88 2.00 -7.54 -13.74
C ARG A 88 1.10 -7.51 -12.51
N ASP A 89 0.35 -6.44 -12.30
CA ASP A 89 -0.43 -6.22 -11.08
C ASP A 89 -1.95 -6.32 -11.26
N GLY A 90 -2.43 -6.40 -12.50
CA GLY A 90 -3.85 -6.55 -12.79
C GLY A 90 -4.69 -5.31 -12.47
N SER A 91 -4.11 -4.10 -12.49
CA SER A 91 -4.80 -2.83 -12.17
C SER A 91 -5.33 -2.76 -10.73
N VAL A 92 -4.50 -3.12 -9.78
CA VAL A 92 -4.86 -3.22 -8.35
C VAL A 92 -5.38 -1.88 -7.81
N LEU A 93 -4.74 -0.74 -8.11
CA LEU A 93 -5.16 0.56 -7.58
C LEU A 93 -6.52 0.99 -8.10
N GLU A 94 -6.76 0.85 -9.41
CA GLU A 94 -8.04 1.20 -10.04
C GLU A 94 -9.16 0.30 -9.52
N TYR A 95 -8.89 -0.99 -9.39
CA TYR A 95 -9.85 -1.95 -8.85
C TYR A 95 -10.22 -1.62 -7.40
N CYS A 96 -9.26 -1.38 -6.54
CA CYS A 96 -9.52 -1.04 -5.14
C CYS A 96 -10.33 0.26 -5.02
N ARG A 97 -10.04 1.27 -5.85
CA ARG A 97 -10.84 2.50 -5.91
C ARG A 97 -12.28 2.25 -6.34
N LEU A 98 -12.50 1.44 -7.39
CA LEU A 98 -13.84 1.09 -7.89
C LEU A 98 -14.67 0.33 -6.87
N LYS A 99 -14.05 -0.52 -6.07
CA LYS A 99 -14.71 -1.38 -5.08
C LYS A 99 -14.72 -0.80 -3.67
N ASN A 100 -14.17 0.40 -3.46
CA ASN A 100 -14.00 1.04 -2.14
C ASN A 100 -13.20 0.17 -1.17
N ILE A 101 -12.17 -0.53 -1.68
CA ILE A 101 -11.22 -1.32 -0.90
C ILE A 101 -10.07 -0.40 -0.48
N THR A 102 -9.77 -0.34 0.80
CA THR A 102 -8.65 0.45 1.32
C THR A 102 -7.31 -0.18 0.94
N VAL A 103 -6.45 0.60 0.29
CA VAL A 103 -5.07 0.21 0.00
C VAL A 103 -4.18 0.58 1.18
N GLN A 104 -3.35 -0.36 1.62
CA GLN A 104 -2.32 -0.11 2.64
C GLN A 104 -0.93 -0.32 2.03
N ALA A 105 -0.03 0.66 2.19
CA ALA A 105 1.34 0.63 1.69
C ALA A 105 2.28 0.07 2.76
N TRP A 106 2.81 -1.13 2.53
CA TRP A 106 3.89 -1.67 3.36
C TRP A 106 5.27 -1.33 2.77
N SER A 107 6.31 -1.37 3.60
CA SER A 107 7.69 -0.99 3.21
C SER A 107 7.81 0.38 2.51
N PRO A 108 7.25 1.45 3.09
CA PRO A 108 7.12 2.76 2.42
C PRO A 108 8.47 3.45 2.15
N PHE A 109 9.58 2.91 2.65
CA PHE A 109 10.93 3.45 2.49
C PHE A 109 11.85 2.55 1.68
N GLN A 110 11.37 1.38 1.21
CA GLN A 110 12.17 0.43 0.44
C GLN A 110 11.99 0.63 -1.06
N TYR A 111 13.02 0.28 -1.83
CA TYR A 111 13.00 0.32 -3.30
C TYR A 111 12.75 -1.05 -3.95
N GLY A 112 12.50 -2.06 -3.16
CA GLY A 112 12.15 -3.42 -3.58
C GLY A 112 12.05 -4.33 -2.37
N MET A 113 11.55 -5.55 -2.57
CA MET A 113 11.37 -6.51 -1.49
C MET A 113 12.73 -6.97 -0.95
N PHE A 114 13.08 -6.55 0.25
CA PHE A 114 14.35 -6.83 0.93
C PHE A 114 15.60 -6.25 0.24
N GLU A 115 15.46 -5.30 -0.69
CA GLU A 115 16.60 -4.73 -1.41
C GLU A 115 17.25 -3.54 -0.70
N GLY A 116 16.58 -2.95 0.27
CA GLY A 116 17.08 -1.84 1.08
C GLY A 116 16.20 -0.60 1.01
N ILE A 117 16.65 0.47 1.69
CA ILE A 117 15.95 1.75 1.77
C ILE A 117 16.53 2.75 0.76
N PHE A 118 15.68 3.56 0.15
CA PHE A 118 16.11 4.60 -0.80
C PHE A 118 16.54 5.89 -0.12
N ILE A 119 16.04 6.20 1.07
CA ILE A 119 16.37 7.42 1.81
C ILE A 119 17.83 7.38 2.25
N GLY A 120 18.61 8.36 1.81
CA GLY A 120 20.04 8.43 2.07
C GLY A 120 20.90 7.45 1.26
N SER A 121 20.31 6.68 0.35
CA SER A 121 21.04 5.73 -0.48
C SER A 121 21.74 6.41 -1.66
N GLU A 122 23.00 6.05 -1.89
CA GLU A 122 23.79 6.50 -3.05
C GLU A 122 23.22 6.01 -4.39
N LYS A 123 22.38 5.00 -4.39
CA LYS A 123 21.67 4.52 -5.58
C LYS A 123 20.62 5.51 -6.11
N TYR A 124 20.14 6.40 -5.24
CA TYR A 124 19.06 7.35 -5.54
C TYR A 124 19.44 8.81 -5.23
N PRO A 125 20.56 9.35 -5.75
CA PRO A 125 21.05 10.67 -5.36
C PRO A 125 20.06 11.78 -5.75
N LYS A 126 19.48 11.73 -6.95
CA LYS A 126 18.50 12.75 -7.40
C LYS A 126 17.19 12.69 -6.61
N LEU A 127 16.70 11.51 -6.25
CA LEU A 127 15.52 11.36 -5.40
C LEU A 127 15.78 11.96 -4.01
N ASN A 128 16.94 11.64 -3.43
CA ASN A 128 17.31 12.17 -2.10
C ASN A 128 17.49 13.69 -2.10
N GLU A 129 18.01 14.29 -3.17
CA GLU A 129 18.07 15.74 -3.34
C GLU A 129 16.67 16.36 -3.28
N VAL A 130 15.69 15.81 -4.00
CA VAL A 130 14.30 16.29 -4.00
C VAL A 130 13.66 16.08 -2.63
N LEU A 131 13.83 14.92 -2.01
CA LEU A 131 13.27 14.63 -0.68
C LEU A 131 13.81 15.61 0.38
N ASN A 132 15.11 15.89 0.36
CA ASN A 132 15.75 16.84 1.29
C ASN A 132 15.22 18.26 1.07
N ARG A 133 15.16 18.73 -0.18
CA ARG A 133 14.62 20.06 -0.52
C ARG A 133 13.17 20.24 -0.07
N LEU A 134 12.32 19.22 -0.30
CA LEU A 134 10.92 19.25 0.15
C LEU A 134 10.81 19.15 1.68
N ALA A 135 11.67 18.36 2.32
CA ALA A 135 11.73 18.27 3.77
C ALA A 135 12.04 19.64 4.43
N GLU A 136 12.97 20.39 3.87
CA GLU A 136 13.27 21.77 4.30
C GLU A 136 12.05 22.69 4.08
N LYS A 137 11.44 22.65 2.88
CA LYS A 137 10.26 23.47 2.54
C LYS A 137 9.10 23.27 3.50
N TYR A 138 8.81 22.00 3.86
CA TYR A 138 7.68 21.64 4.71
C TYR A 138 8.03 21.48 6.19
N ASN A 139 9.26 21.84 6.59
CA ASN A 139 9.76 21.71 7.96
C ASN A 139 9.53 20.31 8.54
N THR A 140 9.93 19.30 7.80
CA THR A 140 9.78 17.87 8.12
C THR A 140 11.06 17.08 7.79
N THR A 141 10.97 15.76 7.76
CA THR A 141 12.07 14.84 7.40
C THR A 141 11.86 14.26 6.00
N PRO A 142 12.90 13.75 5.32
CA PRO A 142 12.75 13.00 4.07
C PRO A 142 11.78 11.81 4.19
N ASN A 143 11.72 11.15 5.35
CA ASN A 143 10.74 10.12 5.64
C ASN A 143 9.31 10.67 5.65
N GLY A 144 9.11 11.85 6.24
CA GLY A 144 7.83 12.57 6.23
C GLY A 144 7.36 12.88 4.80
N ILE A 145 8.25 13.36 3.94
CA ILE A 145 7.93 13.62 2.52
C ILE A 145 7.60 12.32 1.77
N ALA A 146 8.36 11.24 2.01
CA ALA A 146 8.07 9.95 1.37
C ALA A 146 6.68 9.41 1.75
N VAL A 147 6.26 9.59 3.00
CA VAL A 147 4.91 9.24 3.45
C VAL A 147 3.87 10.21 2.88
N ALA A 148 4.12 11.52 2.87
CA ALA A 148 3.23 12.51 2.27
C ALA A 148 2.98 12.21 0.78
N TRP A 149 3.98 11.72 0.06
CA TRP A 149 3.84 11.28 -1.34
C TRP A 149 2.83 10.13 -1.47
N ILE A 150 2.89 9.13 -0.59
CA ILE A 150 1.93 8.01 -0.57
C ILE A 150 0.51 8.51 -0.25
N LEU A 151 0.38 9.31 0.80
CA LEU A 151 -0.91 9.84 1.26
C LEU A 151 -1.57 10.78 0.23
N ARG A 152 -0.76 11.43 -0.62
CA ARG A 152 -1.26 12.35 -1.67
C ARG A 152 -1.99 11.63 -2.79
N HIS A 153 -1.77 10.30 -2.95
CA HIS A 153 -2.40 9.53 -4.03
C HIS A 153 -3.93 9.47 -3.85
N PRO A 154 -4.72 9.70 -4.92
CA PRO A 154 -6.18 9.77 -4.82
C PRO A 154 -6.89 8.44 -4.48
N ALA A 155 -6.15 7.34 -4.38
CA ALA A 155 -6.67 6.06 -3.85
C ALA A 155 -6.84 6.05 -2.33
N GLY A 156 -6.46 7.11 -1.60
CA GLY A 156 -6.58 7.16 -0.15
C GLY A 156 -5.73 6.13 0.58
N ILE A 157 -4.47 5.97 0.13
CA ILE A 157 -3.57 4.91 0.61
C ILE A 157 -3.16 5.17 2.06
N GLN A 158 -3.32 4.19 2.93
CA GLN A 158 -2.81 4.19 4.31
C GLN A 158 -1.37 3.67 4.33
N THR A 159 -0.48 4.32 5.08
CA THR A 159 0.92 3.89 5.20
C THR A 159 1.13 3.04 6.45
N ILE A 160 1.73 1.85 6.27
CA ILE A 160 2.12 0.97 7.36
C ILE A 160 3.57 1.28 7.74
N VAL A 161 3.77 1.81 8.94
CA VAL A 161 5.07 2.26 9.44
C VAL A 161 5.63 1.25 10.43
N GLY A 162 6.70 0.56 10.05
CA GLY A 162 7.36 -0.47 10.86
C GLY A 162 8.47 0.09 11.78
N THR A 163 8.17 1.09 12.63
CA THR A 163 9.14 1.62 13.59
C THR A 163 8.61 1.62 15.01
N MET A 164 9.48 1.27 15.96
CA MET A 164 9.22 1.40 17.40
C MET A 164 9.90 2.62 18.00
N ASN A 165 10.55 3.47 17.19
CA ASN A 165 11.19 4.69 17.65
C ASN A 165 10.18 5.84 17.66
N GLU A 166 9.86 6.36 18.85
CA GLU A 166 8.85 7.41 19.08
C GLU A 166 9.11 8.68 18.26
N LYS A 167 10.38 9.12 18.17
CA LYS A 167 10.74 10.28 17.38
C LYS A 167 10.45 10.08 15.89
N ARG A 168 10.85 8.92 15.33
CA ARG A 168 10.57 8.60 13.93
C ARG A 168 9.08 8.49 13.68
N LEU A 169 8.33 7.90 14.59
CA LEU A 169 6.88 7.80 14.47
C LEU A 169 6.22 9.18 14.50
N SER A 170 6.62 10.06 15.43
CA SER A 170 6.14 11.45 15.49
C SER A 170 6.46 12.23 14.22
N ASP A 171 7.68 12.11 13.69
CA ASP A 171 8.09 12.81 12.47
C ASP A 171 7.30 12.33 11.24
N VAL A 172 7.02 11.04 11.15
CA VAL A 172 6.20 10.47 10.06
C VAL A 172 4.73 10.84 10.21
N ALA A 173 4.19 10.88 11.43
CA ALA A 173 2.79 11.24 11.66
C ALA A 173 2.47 12.66 11.16
N LYS A 174 3.41 13.60 11.24
CA LYS A 174 3.26 14.96 10.69
C LYS A 174 3.05 15.00 9.17
N ALA A 175 3.39 13.91 8.47
CA ALA A 175 3.16 13.80 7.03
C ALA A 175 1.68 13.89 6.65
N ALA A 176 0.76 13.57 7.57
CA ALA A 176 -0.68 13.69 7.36
C ALA A 176 -1.13 15.15 7.11
N ASP A 177 -0.38 16.12 7.61
CA ASP A 177 -0.67 17.56 7.45
C ASP A 177 -0.01 18.15 6.18
N ILE A 178 0.80 17.36 5.45
CA ILE A 178 1.54 17.81 4.27
C ILE A 178 0.76 17.48 3.00
N VAL A 179 0.38 18.53 2.26
CA VAL A 179 -0.24 18.38 0.95
C VAL A 179 0.77 18.78 -0.13
N LEU A 180 1.41 17.81 -0.74
CA LEU A 180 2.29 18.03 -1.89
C LEU A 180 1.49 18.56 -3.08
N THR A 181 2.04 19.53 -3.81
CA THR A 181 1.44 19.97 -5.07
C THR A 181 1.54 18.85 -6.12
N ARG A 182 0.84 19.02 -7.24
CA ARG A 182 0.89 18.04 -8.35
C ARG A 182 2.29 17.96 -8.96
N GLU A 183 2.96 19.10 -9.07
CA GLU A 183 4.32 19.20 -9.61
C GLU A 183 5.35 18.55 -8.69
N GLU A 184 5.19 18.69 -7.38
CA GLU A 184 6.07 18.07 -6.38
C GLU A 184 5.87 16.55 -6.33
N TRP A 185 4.65 16.10 -6.52
CA TRP A 185 4.31 14.67 -6.57
C TRP A 185 4.75 14.03 -7.86
#